data_feec5f4a8bd89fb27243590c1e128fbc
#
_entry.id   feec5f4a8bd89fb27243590c1e128fbc
#
_cell.length_a   1.000
_cell.length_b   1.000
_cell.length_c   1.000
_cell.angle_alpha   90.00
_cell.angle_beta   90.00
_cell.angle_gamma   90.00
#
_symmetry.space_group_name_H-M   'P 1'
#
loop_
_entity.id
_entity.type
_entity.pdbx_description
1 polymer ?
#
loop_
_entity_poly.entity_id
_entity_poly.type
_entity_poly.pdbx_seq_one_letter_code
_entity_poly.pdbx_strand_id
1 'polypeptide(L)'
;MAMKKGPTKGSGGKHRNALRGKGPTPKAEDRVYHKAYFAKKAAIKRTFADPRLAARRRVDKLGTDSDELVIGRNAALEALRVGVPSTQLYVANRIEHDDRTREIVKLAGMQGLRLLEADRLEMDRIAHSTNHQGIILKVQPYQYSSLQELVDRAEKKARAMEAADSASARINARPLFIALDGVTDPQNLGAVIRSAAAFGANGVILPERRSASVTAAAWKVSAGAAAHLPVARVVNLNKAIQGLRERGWYAIGLDGGGDKLVGETGFETDPIVVVLGSEGKGMSRLTREACDAIAGIPISSAVESLNASVAAGISLYAVANARRLAALSQN
;
A
#
# COMPACT_ATOMS: atom_id res chain seq x y z
N MET A 1 39.54 -78.99 -12.99
CA MET A 1 40.24 -77.69 -13.21
C MET A 1 39.20 -76.63 -13.49
N ALA A 2 38.96 -75.73 -12.51
CA ALA A 2 37.97 -74.64 -12.63
C ALA A 2 38.69 -73.35 -13.03
N MET A 3 38.33 -72.79 -14.18
CA MET A 3 38.86 -71.51 -14.67
C MET A 3 38.32 -70.34 -13.82
N LYS A 4 39.17 -69.57 -13.17
CA LYS A 4 38.86 -68.31 -12.50
C LYS A 4 38.54 -67.24 -13.56
N LYS A 5 37.33 -66.72 -13.58
CA LYS A 5 36.98 -65.51 -14.31
C LYS A 5 37.66 -64.27 -13.67
N GLY A 6 38.47 -63.59 -14.46
CA GLY A 6 39.12 -62.34 -14.04
C GLY A 6 38.09 -61.19 -13.84
N PRO A 7 38.46 -60.15 -13.08
CA PRO A 7 37.58 -59.05 -12.75
C PRO A 7 37.23 -58.24 -14.01
N THR A 8 35.94 -58.07 -14.29
CA THR A 8 35.44 -57.15 -15.30
C THR A 8 35.72 -55.71 -14.89
N LYS A 9 36.61 -55.04 -15.63
CA LYS A 9 36.86 -53.58 -15.47
C LYS A 9 35.58 -52.84 -15.85
N GLY A 10 34.84 -52.40 -14.85
CA GLY A 10 33.76 -51.43 -15.06
C GLY A 10 34.35 -50.06 -15.45
N SER A 11 33.92 -49.54 -16.61
CA SER A 11 34.37 -48.26 -17.19
C SER A 11 33.92 -47.00 -16.39
N GLY A 12 33.43 -47.15 -15.15
CA GLY A 12 32.82 -46.08 -14.39
C GLY A 12 33.76 -45.17 -13.61
N GLY A 13 35.08 -45.47 -13.51
CA GLY A 13 35.93 -44.78 -12.55
C GLY A 13 36.58 -43.47 -13.00
N LYS A 14 36.73 -43.24 -14.29
CA LYS A 14 37.47 -42.04 -14.80
C LYS A 14 36.60 -40.80 -15.06
N HIS A 15 35.29 -40.95 -15.19
CA HIS A 15 34.40 -39.80 -15.49
C HIS A 15 33.62 -39.28 -14.29
N ARG A 16 33.68 -39.93 -13.11
CA ARG A 16 32.97 -39.44 -11.88
C ARG A 16 33.49 -38.08 -11.36
N ASN A 17 34.77 -37.79 -11.54
CA ASN A 17 35.36 -36.51 -11.12
C ASN A 17 35.06 -35.35 -12.08
N ALA A 18 34.78 -35.62 -13.35
CA ALA A 18 34.38 -34.60 -14.33
C ALA A 18 32.93 -34.10 -14.12
N LEU A 19 32.10 -34.84 -13.36
CA LEU A 19 30.70 -34.48 -13.02
C LEU A 19 30.59 -33.78 -11.67
N ARG A 20 31.67 -33.65 -10.91
CA ARG A 20 31.70 -32.87 -9.66
C ARG A 20 31.90 -31.40 -10.00
N GLY A 21 30.82 -30.61 -9.97
CA GLY A 21 30.97 -29.14 -9.99
C GLY A 21 29.87 -28.34 -10.71
N LYS A 22 28.88 -28.97 -11.35
CA LYS A 22 27.86 -28.20 -12.12
C LYS A 22 26.44 -28.24 -11.55
N GLY A 23 26.29 -28.40 -10.22
CA GLY A 23 24.97 -28.36 -9.58
C GLY A 23 24.07 -29.57 -9.91
N PRO A 24 22.85 -29.64 -9.34
CA PRO A 24 21.92 -30.73 -9.62
C PRO A 24 21.54 -30.72 -11.11
N THR A 25 21.54 -31.89 -11.71
CA THR A 25 21.16 -32.07 -13.13
C THR A 25 19.74 -31.50 -13.33
N PRO A 26 19.51 -30.59 -14.29
CA PRO A 26 18.20 -30.04 -14.56
C PRO A 26 17.14 -31.14 -14.78
N LYS A 27 15.91 -30.89 -14.38
CA LYS A 27 14.80 -31.85 -14.58
C LYS A 27 14.68 -32.22 -16.05
N ALA A 28 14.22 -33.43 -16.34
CA ALA A 28 14.09 -33.94 -17.73
C ALA A 28 13.30 -32.98 -18.64
N GLU A 29 12.31 -32.29 -18.07
CA GLU A 29 11.44 -31.31 -18.73
C GLU A 29 12.12 -29.98 -19.07
N ASP A 30 13.28 -29.68 -18.46
CA ASP A 30 14.05 -28.43 -18.67
C ASP A 30 15.27 -28.65 -19.56
N ARG A 31 15.52 -29.88 -20.02
CA ARG A 31 16.61 -30.24 -20.93
C ARG A 31 16.18 -30.12 -22.38
N VAL A 32 16.73 -29.17 -23.12
CA VAL A 32 16.36 -28.79 -24.49
C VAL A 32 16.31 -29.96 -25.49
N TYR A 33 17.09 -31.06 -25.26
CA TYR A 33 17.15 -32.25 -26.14
C TYR A 33 16.39 -33.44 -25.57
N HIS A 34 15.67 -33.32 -24.45
CA HIS A 34 14.95 -34.40 -23.83
C HIS A 34 13.51 -34.48 -24.33
N LYS A 35 12.99 -35.71 -24.56
CA LYS A 35 11.61 -35.95 -25.03
C LYS A 35 10.55 -35.22 -24.16
N ALA A 36 10.78 -35.12 -22.83
CA ALA A 36 9.90 -34.42 -21.90
C ALA A 36 9.85 -32.91 -22.15
N TYR A 37 10.95 -32.27 -22.61
CA TYR A 37 10.98 -30.85 -23.00
C TYR A 37 10.05 -30.58 -24.19
N PHE A 38 10.13 -31.41 -25.23
CA PHE A 38 9.24 -31.26 -26.39
C PHE A 38 7.79 -31.56 -26.06
N ALA A 39 7.51 -32.52 -25.17
CA ALA A 39 6.17 -32.80 -24.69
C ALA A 39 5.60 -31.58 -23.88
N LYS A 40 6.38 -31.01 -22.99
CA LYS A 40 6.01 -29.80 -22.24
C LYS A 40 5.76 -28.63 -23.19
N LYS A 41 6.65 -28.39 -24.17
CA LYS A 41 6.50 -27.35 -25.18
C LYS A 41 5.27 -27.53 -26.07
N ALA A 42 4.96 -28.80 -26.47
CA ALA A 42 3.75 -29.13 -27.22
C ALA A 42 2.47 -28.96 -26.38
N ALA A 43 2.51 -29.33 -25.09
CA ALA A 43 1.40 -29.11 -24.17
C ALA A 43 1.12 -27.61 -23.98
N ILE A 44 2.18 -26.80 -23.77
CA ILE A 44 2.10 -25.33 -23.70
C ILE A 44 1.49 -24.78 -25.00
N LYS A 45 1.95 -25.24 -26.18
CA LYS A 45 1.42 -24.79 -27.48
C LYS A 45 -0.06 -25.15 -27.66
N ARG A 46 -0.50 -26.36 -27.22
CA ARG A 46 -1.92 -26.75 -27.21
C ARG A 46 -2.76 -25.92 -26.26
N THR A 47 -2.24 -25.61 -25.08
CA THR A 47 -2.88 -24.70 -24.10
C THR A 47 -3.04 -23.29 -24.66
N PHE A 48 -2.11 -22.82 -25.49
CA PHE A 48 -2.20 -21.52 -26.16
C PHE A 48 -3.14 -21.50 -27.38
N ALA A 49 -3.39 -22.64 -28.00
CA ALA A 49 -4.22 -22.79 -29.19
C ALA A 49 -5.71 -23.12 -28.87
N ASP A 50 -6.05 -23.36 -27.60
CA ASP A 50 -7.44 -23.63 -27.19
C ASP A 50 -8.25 -22.31 -27.15
N PRO A 51 -9.30 -22.18 -27.99
CA PRO A 51 -10.14 -20.98 -28.01
C PRO A 51 -10.81 -20.69 -26.66
N ARG A 52 -11.09 -21.74 -25.84
CA ARG A 52 -11.67 -21.61 -24.51
C ARG A 52 -10.68 -21.02 -23.51
N LEU A 53 -9.39 -21.32 -23.66
CA LEU A 53 -8.31 -20.74 -22.86
C LEU A 53 -7.92 -19.33 -23.36
N ALA A 54 -8.09 -19.05 -24.64
CA ALA A 54 -7.96 -17.70 -25.18
C ALA A 54 -9.10 -16.78 -24.71
N ALA A 55 -10.33 -17.29 -24.60
CA ALA A 55 -11.45 -16.61 -23.98
C ALA A 55 -11.21 -16.38 -22.48
N ARG A 56 -10.72 -17.39 -21.73
CA ARG A 56 -10.27 -17.23 -20.33
C ARG A 56 -9.23 -16.14 -20.19
N ARG A 57 -8.22 -16.08 -21.05
CA ARG A 57 -7.19 -15.03 -21.03
C ARG A 57 -7.71 -13.64 -21.37
N ARG A 58 -8.76 -13.53 -22.19
CA ARG A 58 -9.44 -12.23 -22.42
C ARG A 58 -10.18 -11.76 -21.18
N VAL A 59 -10.82 -12.67 -20.44
CA VAL A 59 -11.47 -12.38 -19.16
C VAL A 59 -10.40 -12.06 -18.09
N ASP A 60 -9.30 -12.85 -18.04
CA ASP A 60 -8.17 -12.57 -17.13
C ASP A 60 -7.48 -11.22 -17.43
N LYS A 61 -7.45 -10.78 -18.71
CA LYS A 61 -6.97 -9.45 -19.10
C LYS A 61 -7.94 -8.30 -18.80
N LEU A 62 -9.22 -8.60 -18.61
CA LEU A 62 -10.23 -7.62 -18.18
C LEU A 62 -10.22 -7.38 -16.66
N GLY A 63 -9.56 -8.23 -15.89
CA GLY A 63 -9.46 -8.16 -14.43
C GLY A 63 -8.04 -8.08 -13.87
N THR A 64 -7.00 -7.93 -14.69
CA THR A 64 -5.62 -7.89 -14.22
C THR A 64 -5.01 -6.52 -14.41
N ASP A 65 -4.44 -6.04 -13.38
CA ASP A 65 -3.37 -5.07 -13.17
C ASP A 65 -3.71 -3.66 -12.70
N SER A 66 -4.96 -3.19 -12.65
CA SER A 66 -5.22 -1.87 -12.06
C SER A 66 -6.54 -1.72 -11.29
N ASP A 67 -7.45 -2.68 -11.41
CA ASP A 67 -8.77 -2.53 -10.83
C ASP A 67 -8.88 -3.33 -9.52
N GLU A 68 -9.18 -2.67 -8.43
CA GLU A 68 -9.48 -3.33 -7.17
C GLU A 68 -10.94 -3.76 -7.14
N LEU A 69 -11.20 -5.00 -6.67
CA LEU A 69 -12.53 -5.56 -6.53
C LEU A 69 -12.90 -5.63 -5.06
N VAL A 70 -14.06 -5.09 -4.71
CA VAL A 70 -14.69 -5.27 -3.40
C VAL A 70 -15.75 -6.36 -3.53
N ILE A 71 -15.50 -7.50 -2.87
CA ILE A 71 -16.29 -8.71 -3.02
C ILE A 71 -17.22 -8.91 -1.83
N GLY A 72 -18.50 -9.17 -2.13
CA GLY A 72 -19.54 -9.46 -1.14
C GLY A 72 -20.41 -8.27 -0.75
N ARG A 73 -21.64 -8.59 -0.31
CA ARG A 73 -22.70 -7.57 -0.05
C ARG A 73 -22.29 -6.55 1.00
N ASN A 74 -21.78 -6.98 2.15
CA ASN A 74 -21.43 -6.07 3.24
C ASN A 74 -20.29 -5.12 2.84
N ALA A 75 -19.23 -5.68 2.24
CA ALA A 75 -18.07 -4.88 1.83
C ALA A 75 -18.42 -3.86 0.73
N ALA A 76 -19.22 -4.27 -0.26
CA ALA A 76 -19.69 -3.38 -1.32
C ALA A 76 -20.59 -2.26 -0.78
N LEU A 77 -21.54 -2.60 0.13
CA LEU A 77 -22.41 -1.62 0.76
C LEU A 77 -21.61 -0.56 1.54
N GLU A 78 -20.68 -1.01 2.35
CA GLU A 78 -19.80 -0.11 3.12
C GLU A 78 -18.95 0.78 2.22
N ALA A 79 -18.35 0.22 1.16
CA ALA A 79 -17.57 0.99 0.20
C ALA A 79 -18.40 2.08 -0.48
N LEU A 80 -19.62 1.75 -0.89
CA LEU A 80 -20.55 2.72 -1.50
C LEU A 80 -21.00 3.81 -0.51
N ARG A 81 -21.28 3.44 0.75
CA ARG A 81 -21.67 4.42 1.80
C ARG A 81 -20.57 5.42 2.10
N VAL A 82 -19.31 5.00 2.12
CA VAL A 82 -18.15 5.90 2.35
C VAL A 82 -17.66 6.58 1.08
N GLY A 83 -18.33 6.37 -0.06
CA GLY A 83 -18.03 7.05 -1.30
C GLY A 83 -16.71 6.61 -1.97
N VAL A 84 -16.33 5.32 -1.85
CA VAL A 84 -15.18 4.80 -2.59
C VAL A 84 -15.41 4.98 -4.09
N PRO A 85 -14.52 5.69 -4.82
CA PRO A 85 -14.67 5.87 -6.26
C PRO A 85 -14.77 4.53 -6.97
N SER A 86 -15.88 4.29 -7.65
CA SER A 86 -16.20 3.01 -8.26
C SER A 86 -16.62 3.20 -9.71
N THR A 87 -16.54 2.15 -10.53
CA THR A 87 -16.87 2.20 -11.97
C THR A 87 -18.01 1.30 -12.34
N GLN A 88 -18.11 0.12 -11.72
CA GLN A 88 -19.06 -0.91 -12.10
C GLN A 88 -19.54 -1.68 -10.88
N LEU A 89 -20.79 -2.10 -10.91
CA LEU A 89 -21.35 -3.05 -9.96
C LEU A 89 -21.83 -4.29 -10.71
N TYR A 90 -21.24 -5.44 -10.39
CA TYR A 90 -21.70 -6.74 -10.88
C TYR A 90 -22.73 -7.31 -9.91
N VAL A 91 -23.86 -7.76 -10.44
CA VAL A 91 -24.99 -8.32 -9.68
C VAL A 91 -25.31 -9.69 -10.28
N ALA A 92 -25.42 -10.71 -9.45
CA ALA A 92 -25.78 -12.06 -9.93
C ALA A 92 -27.23 -12.09 -10.39
N ASN A 93 -27.52 -12.76 -11.54
CA ASN A 93 -28.86 -12.88 -12.14
C ASN A 93 -29.95 -13.43 -11.20
N ARG A 94 -29.54 -14.18 -10.16
CA ARG A 94 -30.45 -14.78 -9.16
C ARG A 94 -30.00 -14.39 -7.75
N ILE A 95 -29.86 -13.09 -7.51
CA ILE A 95 -29.53 -12.58 -6.17
C ILE A 95 -30.81 -12.48 -5.32
N GLU A 96 -30.70 -12.76 -4.03
CA GLU A 96 -31.75 -12.41 -3.07
C GLU A 96 -31.91 -10.89 -2.97
N HIS A 97 -33.12 -10.42 -3.17
CA HIS A 97 -33.48 -9.00 -3.05
C HIS A 97 -33.75 -8.64 -1.59
N ASP A 98 -32.72 -8.77 -0.74
CA ASP A 98 -32.76 -8.27 0.64
C ASP A 98 -32.59 -6.73 0.68
N ASP A 99 -32.78 -6.14 1.86
CA ASP A 99 -32.67 -4.68 2.03
C ASP A 99 -31.28 -4.14 1.66
N ARG A 100 -30.25 -4.93 1.93
CA ARG A 100 -28.85 -4.57 1.59
C ARG A 100 -28.65 -4.50 0.10
N THR A 101 -29.13 -5.50 -0.63
CA THR A 101 -29.02 -5.54 -2.10
C THR A 101 -29.76 -4.35 -2.72
N ARG A 102 -30.95 -4.03 -2.20
CA ARG A 102 -31.71 -2.85 -2.66
C ARG A 102 -30.95 -1.54 -2.40
N GLU A 103 -30.33 -1.41 -1.24
CA GLU A 103 -29.54 -0.23 -0.90
C GLU A 103 -28.26 -0.12 -1.77
N ILE A 104 -27.55 -1.24 -2.01
CA ILE A 104 -26.38 -1.29 -2.90
C ILE A 104 -26.76 -0.78 -4.29
N VAL A 105 -27.82 -1.31 -4.89
CA VAL A 105 -28.27 -0.92 -6.23
C VAL A 105 -28.69 0.55 -6.27
N LYS A 106 -29.39 1.02 -5.23
CA LYS A 106 -29.76 2.43 -5.10
C LYS A 106 -28.55 3.35 -5.03
N LEU A 107 -27.58 3.06 -4.17
CA LEU A 107 -26.34 3.84 -4.03
C LEU A 107 -25.50 3.83 -5.31
N ALA A 108 -25.39 2.66 -5.97
CA ALA A 108 -24.71 2.53 -7.25
C ALA A 108 -25.37 3.39 -8.34
N GLY A 109 -26.71 3.39 -8.38
CA GLY A 109 -27.46 4.24 -9.31
C GLY A 109 -27.28 5.74 -9.02
N MET A 110 -27.27 6.15 -7.75
CA MET A 110 -27.01 7.55 -7.36
C MET A 110 -25.60 8.01 -7.73
N GLN A 111 -24.63 7.10 -7.70
CA GLN A 111 -23.24 7.36 -8.10
C GLN A 111 -22.97 7.18 -9.60
N GLY A 112 -24.00 6.84 -10.39
CA GLY A 112 -23.89 6.67 -11.84
C GLY A 112 -23.08 5.46 -12.27
N LEU A 113 -22.98 4.40 -11.43
CA LEU A 113 -22.21 3.22 -11.73
C LEU A 113 -22.91 2.37 -12.80
N ARG A 114 -22.11 1.69 -13.64
CA ARG A 114 -22.62 0.70 -14.56
C ARG A 114 -23.05 -0.54 -13.81
N LEU A 115 -24.33 -0.92 -13.92
CA LEU A 115 -24.88 -2.17 -13.41
C LEU A 115 -24.73 -3.26 -14.47
N LEU A 116 -24.07 -4.35 -14.12
CA LEU A 116 -23.85 -5.50 -15.01
C LEU A 116 -24.39 -6.76 -14.34
N GLU A 117 -25.33 -7.42 -15.02
CA GLU A 117 -25.79 -8.72 -14.59
C GLU A 117 -24.81 -9.80 -15.08
N ALA A 118 -24.49 -10.74 -14.22
CA ALA A 118 -23.59 -11.85 -14.51
C ALA A 118 -24.12 -13.16 -13.94
N ASP A 119 -23.82 -14.28 -14.58
CA ASP A 119 -24.12 -15.57 -13.99
C ASP A 119 -23.11 -15.93 -12.88
N ARG A 120 -23.43 -16.96 -12.09
CA ARG A 120 -22.59 -17.36 -10.95
C ARG A 120 -21.18 -17.76 -11.37
N LEU A 121 -21.05 -18.45 -12.50
CA LEU A 121 -19.75 -18.90 -13.01
C LEU A 121 -18.89 -17.71 -13.46
N GLU A 122 -19.48 -16.72 -14.06
CA GLU A 122 -18.82 -15.48 -14.43
C GLU A 122 -18.40 -14.67 -13.22
N MET A 123 -19.29 -14.58 -12.20
CA MET A 123 -18.98 -13.93 -10.91
C MET A 123 -17.80 -14.61 -10.21
N ASP A 124 -17.80 -15.98 -10.14
CA ASP A 124 -16.69 -16.74 -9.55
C ASP A 124 -15.37 -16.48 -10.28
N ARG A 125 -15.42 -16.29 -11.61
CA ARG A 125 -14.23 -15.95 -12.41
C ARG A 125 -13.73 -14.55 -12.16
N ILE A 126 -14.63 -13.57 -12.10
CA ILE A 126 -14.27 -12.17 -11.83
C ILE A 126 -13.69 -12.03 -10.42
N ALA A 127 -14.35 -12.63 -9.42
CA ALA A 127 -13.95 -12.53 -8.03
C ALA A 127 -12.73 -13.39 -7.67
N HIS A 128 -12.32 -14.35 -8.53
CA HIS A 128 -11.38 -15.42 -8.18
C HIS A 128 -11.77 -16.15 -6.87
N SER A 129 -13.05 -16.17 -6.54
CA SER A 129 -13.61 -16.67 -5.29
C SER A 129 -15.10 -17.01 -5.45
N THR A 130 -15.57 -18.02 -4.71
CA THR A 130 -16.99 -18.39 -4.64
C THR A 130 -17.78 -17.60 -3.58
N ASN A 131 -17.11 -16.79 -2.76
CA ASN A 131 -17.72 -16.07 -1.62
C ASN A 131 -18.27 -14.67 -1.96
N HIS A 132 -18.53 -14.40 -3.25
CA HIS A 132 -18.97 -13.07 -3.70
C HIS A 132 -20.41 -12.70 -3.28
N GLN A 133 -21.21 -13.63 -2.77
CA GLN A 133 -22.59 -13.39 -2.30
C GLN A 133 -23.47 -12.68 -3.36
N GLY A 134 -23.14 -12.84 -4.64
CA GLY A 134 -23.85 -12.22 -5.75
C GLY A 134 -23.54 -10.74 -6.02
N ILE A 135 -22.57 -10.15 -5.31
CA ILE A 135 -22.18 -8.74 -5.49
C ILE A 135 -20.65 -8.62 -5.62
N ILE A 136 -20.22 -7.88 -6.64
CA ILE A 136 -18.82 -7.44 -6.81
C ILE A 136 -18.84 -5.99 -7.25
N LEU A 137 -18.16 -5.11 -6.51
CA LEU A 137 -17.98 -3.71 -6.85
C LEU A 137 -16.57 -3.51 -7.39
N LYS A 138 -16.47 -2.94 -8.61
CA LYS A 138 -15.20 -2.57 -9.22
C LYS A 138 -14.89 -1.13 -8.85
N VAL A 139 -13.80 -0.93 -8.09
CA VAL A 139 -13.37 0.40 -7.65
C VAL A 139 -12.28 0.96 -8.56
N GLN A 140 -12.18 2.28 -8.60
CA GLN A 140 -11.11 2.96 -9.31
C GLN A 140 -9.81 2.84 -8.53
N PRO A 141 -8.68 2.62 -9.21
CA PRO A 141 -7.38 2.77 -8.58
C PRO A 141 -7.21 4.17 -7.99
N TYR A 142 -6.66 4.24 -6.78
CA TYR A 142 -6.40 5.53 -6.14
C TYR A 142 -5.41 6.36 -6.98
N GLN A 143 -5.74 7.63 -7.19
CA GLN A 143 -4.89 8.57 -7.92
C GLN A 143 -3.86 9.19 -6.97
N TYR A 144 -2.62 8.68 -7.02
CA TYR A 144 -1.52 9.22 -6.23
C TYR A 144 -1.02 10.53 -6.84
N SER A 145 -0.76 11.51 -5.98
CA SER A 145 -0.10 12.76 -6.37
C SER A 145 1.42 12.56 -6.48
N SER A 146 2.09 13.40 -7.24
CA SER A 146 3.55 13.50 -7.14
C SER A 146 3.94 14.24 -5.85
N LEU A 147 5.11 13.90 -5.28
CA LEU A 147 5.62 14.62 -4.11
C LEU A 147 5.81 16.11 -4.39
N GLN A 148 6.29 16.45 -5.59
CA GLN A 148 6.49 17.83 -6.01
C GLN A 148 5.19 18.65 -5.95
N GLU A 149 4.10 18.11 -6.51
CA GLU A 149 2.78 18.78 -6.46
C GLU A 149 2.28 18.97 -5.02
N LEU A 150 2.51 17.98 -4.13
CA LEU A 150 2.14 18.11 -2.74
C LEU A 150 2.90 19.24 -2.06
N VAL A 151 4.21 19.26 -2.22
CA VAL A 151 5.10 20.26 -1.63
C VAL A 151 4.75 21.65 -2.13
N ASP A 152 4.64 21.82 -3.45
CA ASP A 152 4.34 23.13 -4.04
C ASP A 152 2.98 23.67 -3.59
N ARG A 153 1.98 22.81 -3.45
CA ARG A 153 0.65 23.18 -2.92
C ARG A 153 0.73 23.61 -1.44
N ALA A 154 1.47 22.84 -0.62
CA ALA A 154 1.61 23.14 0.80
C ALA A 154 2.37 24.45 1.04
N GLU A 155 3.48 24.64 0.33
CA GLU A 155 4.28 25.87 0.41
C GLU A 155 3.53 27.10 -0.14
N LYS A 156 2.79 26.94 -1.25
CA LYS A 156 1.94 28.02 -1.78
C LYS A 156 0.88 28.44 -0.78
N LYS A 157 0.25 27.49 -0.09
CA LYS A 157 -0.72 27.77 0.98
C LYS A 157 -0.06 28.51 2.14
N ALA A 158 1.12 28.07 2.57
CA ALA A 158 1.87 28.74 3.65
C ALA A 158 2.22 30.19 3.29
N ARG A 159 2.80 30.41 2.11
CA ARG A 159 3.13 31.76 1.61
C ARG A 159 1.90 32.68 1.51
N ALA A 160 0.76 32.17 1.08
CA ALA A 160 -0.47 32.94 1.01
C ALA A 160 -0.96 33.39 2.40
N MET A 161 -0.59 32.67 3.46
CA MET A 161 -0.95 32.98 4.85
C MET A 161 0.13 33.76 5.61
N GLU A 162 1.30 33.99 5.03
CA GLU A 162 2.38 34.77 5.64
C GLU A 162 1.96 36.22 5.90
N ALA A 163 1.13 36.78 5.03
CA ALA A 163 0.58 38.14 5.17
C ALA A 163 -0.68 38.21 6.05
N ALA A 164 -1.11 37.10 6.67
CA ALA A 164 -2.28 37.08 7.53
C ALA A 164 -1.97 37.84 8.85
N ASP A 165 -2.88 38.66 9.32
CA ASP A 165 -2.74 39.40 10.58
C ASP A 165 -2.66 38.49 11.80
N SER A 166 -3.31 37.33 11.74
CA SER A 166 -3.34 36.36 12.83
C SER A 166 -2.08 35.47 12.86
N ALA A 167 -1.33 35.52 13.95
CA ALA A 167 -0.23 34.58 14.21
C ALA A 167 -0.68 33.13 14.16
N SER A 168 -1.87 32.83 14.67
CA SER A 168 -2.48 31.51 14.61
C SER A 168 -2.68 31.04 13.17
N ALA A 169 -3.14 31.89 12.26
CA ALA A 169 -3.30 31.57 10.87
C ALA A 169 -1.95 31.23 10.19
N ARG A 170 -0.91 32.03 10.47
CA ARG A 170 0.44 31.79 9.93
C ARG A 170 1.05 30.47 10.41
N ILE A 171 1.01 30.21 11.72
CA ILE A 171 1.57 29.00 12.31
C ILE A 171 0.82 27.76 11.85
N ASN A 172 -0.52 27.79 11.80
CA ASN A 172 -1.32 26.67 11.35
C ASN A 172 -1.21 26.41 9.83
N ALA A 173 -0.76 27.38 9.06
CA ALA A 173 -0.49 27.22 7.63
C ALA A 173 0.87 26.57 7.34
N ARG A 174 1.77 26.45 8.34
CA ARG A 174 3.07 25.79 8.14
C ARG A 174 2.88 24.35 7.67
N PRO A 175 3.58 23.94 6.59
CA PRO A 175 3.42 22.63 6.02
C PRO A 175 3.68 21.49 7.01
N LEU A 176 2.89 20.43 6.92
CA LEU A 176 3.02 19.20 7.71
C LEU A 176 2.77 18.01 6.81
N PHE A 177 3.73 17.11 6.69
CA PHE A 177 3.55 15.81 6.07
C PHE A 177 3.78 14.68 7.06
N ILE A 178 3.23 13.50 6.75
CA ILE A 178 3.65 12.25 7.38
C ILE A 178 4.18 11.30 6.32
N ALA A 179 5.34 10.72 6.57
CA ALA A 179 6.00 9.74 5.71
C ALA A 179 6.04 8.37 6.40
N LEU A 180 5.69 7.30 5.69
CA LEU A 180 5.57 5.96 6.25
C LEU A 180 6.66 5.05 5.67
N ASP A 181 7.59 4.58 6.52
CA ASP A 181 8.67 3.65 6.14
C ASP A 181 8.28 2.21 6.46
N GLY A 182 7.74 1.49 5.48
CA GLY A 182 7.45 0.07 5.62
C GLY A 182 6.13 -0.28 6.32
N VAL A 183 5.17 0.63 6.39
CA VAL A 183 3.80 0.34 6.83
C VAL A 183 3.06 -0.40 5.70
N THR A 184 2.77 -1.69 5.90
CA THR A 184 2.21 -2.58 4.86
C THR A 184 0.73 -2.91 5.04
N ASP A 185 0.15 -2.62 6.21
CA ASP A 185 -1.27 -2.85 6.47
C ASP A 185 -2.11 -1.66 5.94
N PRO A 186 -3.07 -1.92 5.02
CA PRO A 186 -4.00 -0.90 4.53
C PRO A 186 -4.89 -0.28 5.62
N GLN A 187 -5.18 -1.00 6.70
CA GLN A 187 -5.98 -0.45 7.81
C GLN A 187 -5.19 0.60 8.58
N ASN A 188 -3.91 0.33 8.88
CA ASN A 188 -3.04 1.33 9.49
C ASN A 188 -2.86 2.55 8.57
N LEU A 189 -2.67 2.34 7.27
CA LEU A 189 -2.60 3.45 6.32
C LEU A 189 -3.88 4.29 6.34
N GLY A 190 -5.06 3.68 6.31
CA GLY A 190 -6.34 4.38 6.37
C GLY A 190 -6.50 5.21 7.65
N ALA A 191 -6.11 4.64 8.81
CA ALA A 191 -6.16 5.33 10.09
C ALA A 191 -5.16 6.50 10.16
N VAL A 192 -3.96 6.34 9.58
CA VAL A 192 -2.98 7.44 9.45
C VAL A 192 -3.53 8.56 8.57
N ILE A 193 -4.11 8.25 7.41
CA ILE A 193 -4.72 9.27 6.53
C ILE A 193 -5.81 10.04 7.28
N ARG A 194 -6.66 9.34 8.05
CA ARG A 194 -7.71 9.97 8.86
C ARG A 194 -7.13 10.92 9.91
N SER A 195 -6.15 10.48 10.68
CA SER A 195 -5.48 11.28 11.70
C SER A 195 -4.75 12.48 11.07
N ALA A 196 -4.04 12.25 9.95
CA ALA A 196 -3.35 13.30 9.23
C ALA A 196 -4.29 14.41 8.74
N ALA A 197 -5.44 14.04 8.20
CA ALA A 197 -6.48 15.00 7.83
C ALA A 197 -7.05 15.76 9.05
N ALA A 198 -7.32 15.05 10.15
CA ALA A 198 -7.87 15.63 11.37
C ALA A 198 -6.93 16.65 12.01
N PHE A 199 -5.62 16.42 11.96
CA PHE A 199 -4.61 17.31 12.54
C PHE A 199 -3.96 18.27 11.54
N GLY A 200 -4.57 18.45 10.36
CA GLY A 200 -4.20 19.49 9.41
C GLY A 200 -2.94 19.21 8.61
N ALA A 201 -2.53 17.94 8.47
CA ALA A 201 -1.46 17.60 7.56
C ALA A 201 -1.84 17.91 6.10
N ASN A 202 -0.84 18.19 5.28
CA ASN A 202 -1.01 18.55 3.87
C ASN A 202 -0.92 17.32 2.95
N GLY A 203 -0.47 16.17 3.44
CA GLY A 203 -0.39 14.93 2.69
C GLY A 203 0.34 13.81 3.41
N VAL A 204 0.26 12.62 2.81
CA VAL A 204 0.95 11.40 3.24
C VAL A 204 1.95 10.99 2.17
N ILE A 205 3.14 10.55 2.56
CA ILE A 205 4.20 10.10 1.64
C ILE A 205 4.45 8.62 1.87
N LEU A 206 4.38 7.83 0.80
CA LEU A 206 4.59 6.38 0.81
C LEU A 206 5.71 5.98 -0.15
N PRO A 207 6.56 5.01 0.19
CA PRO A 207 7.40 4.38 -0.82
C PRO A 207 6.55 3.53 -1.77
N GLU A 208 6.96 3.41 -3.04
CA GLU A 208 6.26 2.55 -4.03
C GLU A 208 6.33 1.07 -3.68
N ARG A 209 7.38 0.66 -2.99
CA ARG A 209 7.63 -0.74 -2.61
C ARG A 209 7.58 -0.90 -1.10
N ARG A 210 7.14 -2.08 -0.64
CA ARG A 210 7.06 -2.44 0.79
C ARG A 210 6.18 -1.48 1.59
N SER A 211 5.10 -1.04 0.98
CA SER A 211 4.13 -0.13 1.56
C SER A 211 2.72 -0.56 1.21
N ALA A 212 1.77 -0.25 2.07
CA ALA A 212 0.36 -0.40 1.77
C ALA A 212 -0.05 0.50 0.61
N SER A 213 -1.09 0.08 -0.12
CA SER A 213 -1.78 0.92 -1.09
C SER A 213 -3.07 1.49 -0.49
N VAL A 214 -3.55 2.60 -1.03
CA VAL A 214 -4.87 3.15 -0.69
C VAL A 214 -5.94 2.31 -1.37
N THR A 215 -6.19 1.13 -0.79
CA THR A 215 -7.21 0.16 -1.20
C THR A 215 -8.58 0.57 -0.66
N ALA A 216 -9.65 -0.13 -1.06
CA ALA A 216 -10.98 0.05 -0.49
C ALA A 216 -10.98 -0.11 1.05
N ALA A 217 -10.14 -1.00 1.60
CA ALA A 217 -9.97 -1.17 3.04
C ALA A 217 -9.36 0.09 3.70
N ALA A 218 -8.30 0.64 3.13
CA ALA A 218 -7.70 1.90 3.60
C ALA A 218 -8.69 3.06 3.47
N TRP A 219 -9.42 3.12 2.36
CA TRP A 219 -10.44 4.13 2.12
C TRP A 219 -11.54 4.09 3.19
N LYS A 220 -12.06 2.90 3.50
CA LYS A 220 -13.06 2.70 4.55
C LYS A 220 -12.57 3.21 5.91
N VAL A 221 -11.37 2.81 6.34
CA VAL A 221 -10.80 3.21 7.63
C VAL A 221 -10.50 4.70 7.68
N SER A 222 -10.16 5.31 6.55
CA SER A 222 -9.93 6.75 6.45
C SER A 222 -11.19 7.58 6.66
N ALA A 223 -12.39 6.97 6.70
CA ALA A 223 -13.68 7.64 6.86
C ALA A 223 -13.87 8.81 5.89
N GLY A 224 -13.48 8.63 4.62
CA GLY A 224 -13.57 9.63 3.55
C GLY A 224 -12.39 10.61 3.49
N ALA A 225 -11.49 10.61 4.46
CA ALA A 225 -10.32 11.51 4.45
C ALA A 225 -9.43 11.31 3.22
N ALA A 226 -9.36 10.07 2.68
CA ALA A 226 -8.59 9.77 1.47
C ALA A 226 -9.07 10.52 0.21
N ALA A 227 -10.31 11.05 0.21
CA ALA A 227 -10.82 11.89 -0.89
C ALA A 227 -10.22 13.31 -0.86
N HIS A 228 -9.75 13.78 0.29
CA HIS A 228 -9.38 15.18 0.50
C HIS A 228 -7.90 15.35 0.85
N LEU A 229 -7.30 14.38 1.54
CA LEU A 229 -5.89 14.40 1.88
C LEU A 229 -5.09 13.63 0.81
N PRO A 230 -4.27 14.32 0.00
CA PRO A 230 -3.53 13.66 -1.06
C PRO A 230 -2.43 12.75 -0.50
N VAL A 231 -2.20 11.63 -1.19
CA VAL A 231 -1.14 10.68 -0.88
C VAL A 231 -0.15 10.67 -2.05
N ALA A 232 1.12 10.89 -1.76
CA ALA A 232 2.20 10.78 -2.76
C ALA A 232 2.90 9.43 -2.67
N ARG A 233 3.28 8.88 -3.82
CA ARG A 233 4.19 7.74 -3.91
C ARG A 233 5.56 8.17 -4.37
N VAL A 234 6.61 7.65 -3.72
CA VAL A 234 8.00 7.95 -4.05
C VAL A 234 8.80 6.66 -4.24
N VAL A 235 9.68 6.65 -5.24
CA VAL A 235 10.55 5.49 -5.51
C VAL A 235 11.51 5.26 -4.35
N ASN A 236 12.02 6.35 -3.73
CA ASN A 236 12.99 6.29 -2.65
C ASN A 236 12.63 7.33 -1.56
N LEU A 237 12.21 6.81 -0.40
CA LEU A 237 11.78 7.64 0.72
C LEU A 237 12.91 8.51 1.27
N ASN A 238 14.13 7.97 1.37
CA ASN A 238 15.28 8.73 1.92
C ASN A 238 15.65 9.91 1.02
N LYS A 239 15.64 9.71 -0.32
CA LYS A 239 15.85 10.83 -1.25
C LYS A 239 14.72 11.86 -1.19
N ALA A 240 13.48 11.40 -0.97
CA ALA A 240 12.35 12.31 -0.79
C ALA A 240 12.50 13.16 0.47
N ILE A 241 12.88 12.56 1.60
CA ILE A 241 13.15 13.27 2.86
C ILE A 241 14.32 14.27 2.67
N GLN A 242 15.41 13.82 2.05
CA GLN A 242 16.55 14.70 1.77
C GLN A 242 16.15 15.90 0.90
N GLY A 243 15.36 15.68 -0.17
CA GLY A 243 14.87 16.76 -1.02
C GLY A 243 13.95 17.74 -0.29
N LEU A 244 13.17 17.29 0.70
CA LEU A 244 12.40 18.18 1.59
C LEU A 244 13.33 19.03 2.47
N ARG A 245 14.38 18.42 3.06
CA ARG A 245 15.36 19.13 3.90
C ARG A 245 16.12 20.21 3.10
N GLU A 246 16.50 19.91 1.87
CA GLU A 246 17.13 20.89 0.95
C GLU A 246 16.21 22.08 0.65
N ARG A 247 14.89 21.92 0.81
CA ARG A 247 13.89 22.98 0.70
C ARG A 247 13.58 23.69 2.04
N GLY A 248 14.30 23.38 3.11
CA GLY A 248 14.14 24.00 4.43
C GLY A 248 13.05 23.35 5.30
N TRP A 249 12.68 22.08 5.01
CA TRP A 249 11.82 21.31 5.90
C TRP A 249 12.66 20.53 6.91
N TYR A 250 12.09 20.25 8.08
CA TYR A 250 12.70 19.39 9.09
C TYR A 250 12.04 18.01 9.07
N ALA A 251 12.86 16.96 9.18
CA ALA A 251 12.40 15.58 9.25
C ALA A 251 12.51 15.08 10.71
N ILE A 252 11.37 14.66 11.29
CA ILE A 252 11.28 14.15 12.65
C ILE A 252 10.94 12.67 12.58
N GLY A 253 11.87 11.80 12.91
CA GLY A 253 11.67 10.35 12.95
C GLY A 253 11.06 9.91 14.28
N LEU A 254 10.07 9.01 14.22
CA LEU A 254 9.44 8.42 15.42
C LEU A 254 10.10 7.10 15.78
N ASP A 255 10.66 7.02 16.99
CA ASP A 255 11.30 5.82 17.51
C ASP A 255 11.28 5.85 19.06
N GLY A 256 11.00 4.70 19.68
CA GLY A 256 10.93 4.60 21.13
C GLY A 256 12.25 4.92 21.87
N GLY A 257 13.39 4.84 21.18
CA GLY A 257 14.71 5.26 21.65
C GLY A 257 15.11 6.69 21.27
N GLY A 258 14.14 7.55 20.95
CA GLY A 258 14.38 8.97 20.69
C GLY A 258 14.82 9.71 21.96
N ASP A 259 15.74 10.66 21.79
CA ASP A 259 16.27 11.53 22.85
C ASP A 259 15.37 12.75 23.14
N LYS A 260 14.39 13.00 22.28
CA LYS A 260 13.40 14.07 22.42
C LYS A 260 11.98 13.52 22.53
N LEU A 261 11.09 14.30 23.13
CA LEU A 261 9.66 13.97 23.11
C LEU A 261 9.01 14.50 21.82
N VAL A 262 8.05 13.74 21.30
CA VAL A 262 7.23 14.20 20.18
C VAL A 262 6.45 15.44 20.60
N GLY A 263 6.52 16.52 19.79
CA GLY A 263 5.95 17.83 20.12
C GLY A 263 6.90 18.78 20.87
N GLU A 264 8.13 18.35 21.18
CA GLU A 264 9.16 19.11 21.89
C GLU A 264 10.52 19.06 21.15
N THR A 265 10.51 18.84 19.85
CA THR A 265 11.74 18.75 19.06
C THR A 265 12.35 20.13 18.77
N GLY A 266 11.55 21.18 18.86
CA GLY A 266 11.91 22.56 18.52
C GLY A 266 11.62 22.94 17.08
N PHE A 267 11.08 22.02 16.26
CA PHE A 267 10.78 22.23 14.83
C PHE A 267 9.28 22.32 14.53
N GLU A 268 8.41 22.22 15.54
CA GLU A 268 6.97 22.06 15.36
C GLU A 268 6.31 23.23 14.62
N THR A 269 6.90 24.43 14.76
CA THR A 269 6.40 25.67 14.10
C THR A 269 6.97 25.89 12.70
N ASP A 270 7.83 25.01 12.24
CA ASP A 270 8.44 25.02 10.91
C ASP A 270 7.71 24.07 9.93
N PRO A 271 8.07 24.10 8.63
CA PRO A 271 7.69 23.04 7.71
C PRO A 271 8.31 21.71 8.14
N ILE A 272 7.50 20.67 8.42
CA ILE A 272 8.00 19.41 8.92
C ILE A 272 7.41 18.19 8.19
N VAL A 273 8.20 17.14 8.14
CA VAL A 273 7.76 15.78 7.83
C VAL A 273 7.99 14.87 9.02
N VAL A 274 6.91 14.30 9.55
CA VAL A 274 6.96 13.26 10.58
C VAL A 274 7.17 11.92 9.89
N VAL A 275 8.20 11.17 10.28
CA VAL A 275 8.56 9.90 9.65
C VAL A 275 8.27 8.76 10.62
N LEU A 276 7.39 7.85 10.20
CA LEU A 276 6.96 6.70 10.99
C LEU A 276 7.49 5.40 10.37
N GLY A 277 8.11 4.56 11.17
CA GLY A 277 8.57 3.23 10.76
C GLY A 277 7.48 2.16 10.81
N SER A 278 7.83 0.96 10.38
CA SER A 278 6.97 -0.23 10.45
C SER A 278 6.82 -0.74 11.89
N GLU A 279 5.72 -1.44 12.16
CA GLU A 279 5.52 -2.13 13.43
C GLU A 279 6.63 -3.16 13.69
N GLY A 280 7.15 -3.18 14.90
CA GLY A 280 8.19 -4.10 15.37
C GLY A 280 9.61 -3.79 14.87
N LYS A 281 9.80 -3.34 13.62
CA LYS A 281 11.15 -3.05 13.09
C LYS A 281 11.51 -1.57 13.14
N GLY A 282 10.54 -0.69 13.35
CA GLY A 282 10.74 0.75 13.31
C GLY A 282 11.12 1.25 11.90
N MET A 283 11.83 2.37 11.87
CA MET A 283 12.40 2.95 10.66
C MET A 283 13.64 2.20 10.19
N SER A 284 13.88 2.16 8.88
CA SER A 284 15.16 1.69 8.35
C SER A 284 16.32 2.60 8.82
N ARG A 285 17.53 2.01 8.94
CA ARG A 285 18.72 2.77 9.36
C ARG A 285 18.93 4.04 8.52
N LEU A 286 18.82 3.93 7.20
CA LEU A 286 19.00 5.07 6.31
C LEU A 286 17.90 6.13 6.45
N THR A 287 16.66 5.72 6.73
CA THR A 287 15.56 6.65 7.00
C THR A 287 15.81 7.40 8.31
N ARG A 288 16.29 6.69 9.35
CA ARG A 288 16.66 7.30 10.63
C ARG A 288 17.80 8.33 10.48
N GLU A 289 18.83 7.99 9.71
CA GLU A 289 19.96 8.89 9.41
C GLU A 289 19.56 10.12 8.57
N ALA A 290 18.47 10.03 7.82
CA ALA A 290 17.93 11.13 7.03
C ALA A 290 17.10 12.13 7.88
N CYS A 291 16.74 11.80 9.13
CA CYS A 291 15.98 12.67 10.01
C CYS A 291 16.88 13.68 10.74
N ASP A 292 16.35 14.88 11.00
CA ASP A 292 17.03 15.93 11.77
C ASP A 292 16.91 15.71 13.28
N ALA A 293 15.83 15.05 13.72
CA ALA A 293 15.63 14.65 15.11
C ALA A 293 14.91 13.29 15.17
N ILE A 294 15.18 12.56 16.25
CA ILE A 294 14.46 11.35 16.60
C ILE A 294 13.66 11.63 17.86
N ALA A 295 12.35 11.45 17.78
CA ALA A 295 11.44 11.72 18.88
C ALA A 295 10.70 10.46 19.32
N GLY A 296 10.55 10.30 20.62
CA GLY A 296 9.83 9.20 21.25
C GLY A 296 8.46 9.65 21.78
N ILE A 297 7.54 8.70 21.83
CA ILE A 297 6.28 8.81 22.58
C ILE A 297 6.52 8.10 23.91
N PRO A 298 6.34 8.77 25.08
CA PRO A 298 6.46 8.12 26.36
C PRO A 298 5.42 7.01 26.51
N ILE A 299 5.88 5.79 26.71
CA ILE A 299 5.03 4.63 26.98
C ILE A 299 5.53 3.93 28.27
N SER A 300 4.63 3.25 28.97
CA SER A 300 5.01 2.45 30.11
C SER A 300 5.76 1.19 29.66
N SER A 301 6.60 0.62 30.53
CA SER A 301 7.36 -0.59 30.27
C SER A 301 6.50 -1.86 30.06
N ALA A 302 5.18 -1.75 30.19
CA ALA A 302 4.26 -2.89 30.02
C ALA A 302 4.09 -3.33 28.56
N VAL A 303 4.46 -2.46 27.60
CA VAL A 303 4.40 -2.74 26.15
C VAL A 303 5.67 -2.21 25.47
N GLU A 304 6.12 -2.92 24.45
CA GLU A 304 7.36 -2.56 23.72
C GLU A 304 7.12 -1.46 22.69
N SER A 305 5.93 -1.35 22.12
CA SER A 305 5.59 -0.38 21.08
C SER A 305 4.09 -0.13 20.98
N LEU A 306 3.74 0.98 20.33
CA LEU A 306 2.37 1.31 19.93
C LEU A 306 2.09 0.79 18.52
N ASN A 307 0.82 0.54 18.22
CA ASN A 307 0.39 0.39 16.84
C ASN A 307 0.79 1.62 16.00
N ALA A 308 1.23 1.42 14.76
CA ALA A 308 1.73 2.49 13.89
C ALA A 308 0.73 3.63 13.68
N SER A 309 -0.55 3.33 13.50
CA SER A 309 -1.57 4.36 13.32
C SER A 309 -1.85 5.16 14.60
N VAL A 310 -1.74 4.53 15.76
CA VAL A 310 -1.85 5.21 17.07
C VAL A 310 -0.66 6.13 17.28
N ALA A 311 0.56 5.67 17.03
CA ALA A 311 1.77 6.49 17.12
C ALA A 311 1.71 7.71 16.17
N ALA A 312 1.24 7.50 14.94
CA ALA A 312 1.00 8.58 13.99
C ALA A 312 -0.01 9.61 14.52
N GLY A 313 -1.14 9.14 15.06
CA GLY A 313 -2.18 10.02 15.60
C GLY A 313 -1.68 10.88 16.77
N ILE A 314 -0.96 10.28 17.72
CA ILE A 314 -0.36 10.98 18.87
C ILE A 314 0.65 12.03 18.37
N SER A 315 1.50 11.66 17.43
CA SER A 315 2.55 12.57 16.93
C SER A 315 1.98 13.75 16.15
N LEU A 316 1.00 13.51 15.30
CA LEU A 316 0.31 14.57 14.57
C LEU A 316 -0.44 15.51 15.52
N TYR A 317 -1.10 14.96 16.56
CA TYR A 317 -1.72 15.76 17.61
C TYR A 317 -0.70 16.60 18.37
N ALA A 318 0.44 16.01 18.74
CA ALA A 318 1.49 16.72 19.48
C ALA A 318 2.01 17.94 18.68
N VAL A 319 2.28 17.75 17.38
CA VAL A 319 2.65 18.86 16.47
C VAL A 319 1.55 19.90 16.37
N ALA A 320 0.31 19.50 16.14
CA ALA A 320 -0.83 20.42 16.05
C ALA A 320 -1.03 21.21 17.37
N ASN A 321 -0.87 20.54 18.52
CA ASN A 321 -0.98 21.17 19.82
C ASN A 321 0.18 22.14 20.10
N ALA A 322 1.43 21.78 19.77
CA ALA A 322 2.57 22.67 19.88
C ALA A 322 2.38 23.94 19.03
N ARG A 323 1.90 23.81 17.81
CA ARG A 323 1.52 24.94 16.94
C ARG A 323 0.44 25.82 17.56
N ARG A 324 -0.60 25.21 18.14
CA ARG A 324 -1.67 25.94 18.83
C ARG A 324 -1.15 26.71 20.02
N LEU A 325 -0.29 26.13 20.85
CA LEU A 325 0.31 26.78 22.00
C LEU A 325 1.23 27.94 21.58
N ALA A 326 2.08 27.75 20.57
CA ALA A 326 2.92 28.81 20.02
C ALA A 326 2.09 29.97 19.45
N ALA A 327 0.95 29.67 18.82
CA ALA A 327 0.05 30.73 18.36
C ALA A 327 -0.59 31.54 19.47
N LEU A 328 -0.90 30.92 20.62
CA LEU A 328 -1.45 31.62 21.79
C LEU A 328 -0.43 32.50 22.50
N SER A 329 0.85 32.12 22.46
CA SER A 329 1.93 32.94 23.08
C SER A 329 2.33 34.15 22.26
N GLN A 330 1.87 34.28 21.01
CA GLN A 330 2.15 35.42 20.12
C GLN A 330 1.00 36.43 20.02
N ASN A 331 -0.15 36.11 20.63
CA ASN A 331 -1.29 37.03 20.78
C ASN A 331 -1.30 37.64 22.17
#